data_b4d95dd0422166b7409325d3b5a8c642
#
_entry.id   b4d95dd0422166b7409325d3b5a8c642
#
_cell.length_a   1.000
_cell.length_b   1.000
_cell.length_c   1.000
_cell.angle_alpha   90.00
_cell.angle_beta   90.00
_cell.angle_gamma   90.00
#
_symmetry.space_group_name_H-M   'P 1'
#
loop_
_entity.id
_entity.type
_entity.pdbx_description
1 polymer ?
#
loop_
_entity_poly.entity_id
_entity_poly.type
_entity_poly.pdbx_seq_one_letter_code
_entity_poly.pdbx_strand_id
1 'polypeptide(L)'
;MKVEYGKTGTYFYLVGLILMVVSLPTSRFGLSLSLFYLLLLWIFLGLKSFSFKGICDNIKTRFTDFLHNKVAVVMASVYVMHLIGLIYTYDYPSAFHDLRIKLPLLLIPLVLSSMKPLNSKQFDTVLWFFIASVFFVTILGTIKFLRRDFVDVRELSLFINYIRLSLCMVFSIFILGYFLVKRNYGVATKSIILFLIIWFFWQITIFESITSILIIAALCFVLMMYYVFKSTKTNVKICLVVAIVVVVAYVIYFPYKVVKDYLNPVKVDVTQLDTHTKLGNPYVFDTIRFGVEDARYVGLYLSKKEMLDAWNKRSVKKIKHEWDDGYDALVRYLTSKDLRKDAEGVSQLSD
;
A
#
# COMPACT_ATOMS: atom_id res chain seq x y z
N MET A 1 -30.99 -16.37 -7.38
CA MET A 1 -30.81 -16.88 -8.77
C MET A 1 -29.91 -15.90 -9.47
N LYS A 2 -28.63 -16.24 -9.70
CA LYS A 2 -27.67 -15.29 -10.29
C LYS A 2 -28.02 -14.99 -11.73
N VAL A 3 -27.94 -13.73 -12.13
CA VAL A 3 -28.21 -13.27 -13.49
C VAL A 3 -27.26 -13.98 -14.46
N GLU A 4 -27.79 -14.75 -15.40
CA GLU A 4 -27.00 -15.40 -16.46
C GLU A 4 -26.74 -14.43 -17.61
N TYR A 5 -25.48 -14.32 -18.00
CA TYR A 5 -25.04 -13.61 -19.18
C TYR A 5 -24.15 -14.53 -20.03
N GLY A 6 -24.23 -14.36 -21.37
CA GLY A 6 -23.53 -15.21 -22.33
C GLY A 6 -21.99 -15.16 -22.22
N LYS A 7 -21.30 -15.92 -23.03
CA LYS A 7 -19.82 -15.96 -23.09
C LYS A 7 -19.21 -14.56 -23.21
N THR A 8 -19.76 -13.72 -24.07
CA THR A 8 -19.32 -12.34 -24.31
C THR A 8 -19.39 -11.49 -23.03
N GLY A 9 -20.47 -11.60 -22.27
CA GLY A 9 -20.62 -10.87 -21.01
C GLY A 9 -19.61 -11.32 -19.95
N THR A 10 -19.30 -12.62 -19.90
CA THR A 10 -18.23 -13.14 -19.03
C THR A 10 -16.86 -12.58 -19.41
N TYR A 11 -16.60 -12.39 -20.71
CA TYR A 11 -15.37 -11.76 -21.20
C TYR A 11 -15.24 -10.30 -20.74
N PHE A 12 -16.27 -9.49 -20.92
CA PHE A 12 -16.26 -8.09 -20.45
C PHE A 12 -16.05 -8.00 -18.93
N TYR A 13 -16.69 -8.86 -18.17
CA TYR A 13 -16.50 -8.92 -16.72
C TYR A 13 -15.05 -9.30 -16.35
N LEU A 14 -14.49 -10.30 -17.01
CA LEU A 14 -13.10 -10.73 -16.80
C LEU A 14 -12.11 -9.60 -17.12
N VAL A 15 -12.31 -8.90 -18.25
CA VAL A 15 -11.49 -7.72 -18.61
C VAL A 15 -11.58 -6.64 -17.54
N GLY A 16 -12.77 -6.34 -17.02
CA GLY A 16 -12.93 -5.36 -15.94
C GLY A 16 -12.17 -5.74 -14.67
N LEU A 17 -12.18 -7.02 -14.30
CA LEU A 17 -11.42 -7.51 -13.15
C LEU A 17 -9.91 -7.45 -13.38
N ILE A 18 -9.44 -7.79 -14.59
CA ILE A 18 -8.02 -7.68 -14.96
C ILE A 18 -7.58 -6.22 -14.90
N LEU A 19 -8.35 -5.29 -15.48
CA LEU A 19 -8.06 -3.86 -15.41
C LEU A 19 -7.99 -3.37 -13.95
N MET A 20 -8.90 -3.81 -13.10
CA MET A 20 -8.91 -3.46 -11.69
C MET A 20 -7.64 -3.94 -10.97
N VAL A 21 -7.27 -5.22 -11.12
CA VAL A 21 -6.10 -5.76 -10.40
C VAL A 21 -4.77 -5.24 -10.94
N VAL A 22 -4.68 -4.95 -12.24
CA VAL A 22 -3.49 -4.32 -12.85
C VAL A 22 -3.35 -2.88 -12.40
N SER A 23 -4.46 -2.14 -12.30
CA SER A 23 -4.46 -0.75 -11.86
C SER A 23 -4.11 -0.59 -10.39
N LEU A 24 -4.32 -1.60 -9.56
CA LEU A 24 -4.11 -1.55 -8.12
C LEU A 24 -2.67 -1.13 -7.72
N PRO A 25 -1.59 -1.71 -8.28
CA PRO A 25 -0.23 -1.27 -8.05
C PRO A 25 0.25 -0.15 -9.00
N THR A 26 -0.45 0.13 -10.12
CA THR A 26 0.07 0.99 -11.18
C THR A 26 -0.58 2.37 -11.25
N SER A 27 -1.88 2.51 -10.94
CA SER A 27 -2.59 3.77 -11.17
C SER A 27 -3.83 3.93 -10.32
N ARG A 28 -3.87 4.99 -9.51
CA ARG A 28 -5.09 5.37 -8.76
C ARG A 28 -6.24 5.74 -9.70
N PHE A 29 -5.93 6.45 -10.80
CA PHE A 29 -6.92 6.80 -11.81
C PHE A 29 -7.46 5.56 -12.52
N GLY A 30 -6.56 4.66 -12.96
CA GLY A 30 -6.95 3.38 -13.57
C GLY A 30 -7.84 2.53 -12.67
N LEU A 31 -7.56 2.50 -11.37
CA LEU A 31 -8.40 1.81 -10.39
C LEU A 31 -9.82 2.41 -10.34
N SER A 32 -9.96 3.74 -10.30
CA SER A 32 -11.26 4.40 -10.29
C SER A 32 -12.03 4.14 -11.59
N LEU A 33 -11.35 4.18 -12.74
CA LEU A 33 -11.95 3.90 -14.04
C LEU A 33 -12.41 2.44 -14.17
N SER A 34 -11.61 1.49 -13.70
CA SER A 34 -11.96 0.06 -13.71
C SER A 34 -13.14 -0.25 -12.79
N LEU A 35 -13.23 0.39 -11.63
CA LEU A 35 -14.39 0.28 -10.73
C LEU A 35 -15.66 0.85 -11.36
N PHE A 36 -15.55 2.01 -12.02
CA PHE A 36 -16.68 2.60 -12.75
C PHE A 36 -17.13 1.67 -13.90
N TYR A 37 -16.20 1.13 -14.66
CA TYR A 37 -16.50 0.14 -15.69
C TYR A 37 -17.20 -1.10 -15.14
N LEU A 38 -16.72 -1.67 -14.03
CA LEU A 38 -17.35 -2.80 -13.37
C LEU A 38 -18.75 -2.46 -12.84
N LEU A 39 -18.96 -1.24 -12.36
CA LEU A 39 -20.28 -0.77 -11.93
C LEU A 39 -21.24 -0.65 -13.12
N LEU A 40 -20.79 -0.14 -14.25
CA LEU A 40 -21.59 -0.12 -15.48
C LEU A 40 -21.98 -1.54 -15.92
N LEU A 41 -21.03 -2.47 -15.91
CA LEU A 41 -21.33 -3.87 -16.20
C LEU A 41 -22.32 -4.45 -15.19
N TRP A 42 -22.19 -4.10 -13.93
CA TRP A 42 -23.11 -4.55 -12.88
C TRP A 42 -24.53 -4.05 -13.11
N ILE A 43 -24.73 -2.85 -13.64
CA ILE A 43 -26.04 -2.29 -13.96
C ILE A 43 -26.61 -2.92 -15.25
N PHE A 44 -25.81 -2.97 -16.31
CA PHE A 44 -26.31 -3.22 -17.67
C PHE A 44 -26.12 -4.67 -18.16
N LEU A 45 -25.17 -5.43 -17.62
CA LEU A 45 -24.91 -6.78 -18.10
C LEU A 45 -26.01 -7.74 -17.69
N GLY A 46 -26.56 -8.50 -18.66
CA GLY A 46 -27.63 -9.46 -18.43
C GLY A 46 -29.03 -8.85 -18.37
N LEU A 47 -29.20 -7.61 -18.83
CA LEU A 47 -30.53 -7.03 -19.03
C LEU A 47 -31.35 -7.83 -20.04
N LYS A 48 -32.59 -8.15 -19.68
CA LYS A 48 -33.57 -8.77 -20.58
C LYS A 48 -34.24 -7.75 -21.51
N SER A 49 -34.31 -6.50 -21.07
CA SER A 49 -34.89 -5.40 -21.84
C SER A 49 -34.20 -4.08 -21.46
N PHE A 50 -33.87 -3.25 -22.42
CA PHE A 50 -33.36 -1.87 -22.23
C PHE A 50 -34.50 -0.91 -21.90
N SER A 51 -35.26 -1.24 -20.84
CA SER A 51 -36.32 -0.40 -20.28
C SER A 51 -35.93 0.02 -18.87
N PHE A 52 -36.40 1.19 -18.41
CA PHE A 52 -36.19 1.65 -17.04
C PHE A 52 -36.60 0.58 -16.02
N LYS A 53 -37.76 -0.07 -16.24
CA LYS A 53 -38.22 -1.18 -15.39
C LYS A 53 -37.25 -2.36 -15.41
N GLY A 54 -36.70 -2.74 -16.58
CA GLY A 54 -35.71 -3.82 -16.70
C GLY A 54 -34.41 -3.52 -15.93
N ILE A 55 -33.93 -2.27 -15.96
CA ILE A 55 -32.76 -1.81 -15.20
C ILE A 55 -33.04 -1.92 -13.69
N CYS A 56 -34.18 -1.39 -13.22
CA CYS A 56 -34.56 -1.46 -11.80
C CYS A 56 -34.67 -2.91 -11.30
N ASP A 57 -35.28 -3.79 -12.09
CA ASP A 57 -35.42 -5.20 -11.74
C ASP A 57 -34.07 -5.93 -11.67
N ASN A 58 -33.14 -5.62 -12.60
CA ASN A 58 -31.79 -6.16 -12.58
C ASN A 58 -31.02 -5.70 -11.34
N ILE A 59 -31.05 -4.40 -11.02
CA ILE A 59 -30.43 -3.83 -9.82
C ILE A 59 -31.00 -4.47 -8.56
N LYS A 60 -32.32 -4.59 -8.46
CA LYS A 60 -33.01 -5.21 -7.31
C LYS A 60 -32.57 -6.66 -7.11
N THR A 61 -32.53 -7.45 -8.20
CA THR A 61 -32.12 -8.84 -8.14
C THR A 61 -30.67 -8.98 -7.64
N ARG A 62 -29.74 -8.18 -8.22
CA ARG A 62 -28.33 -8.21 -7.83
C ARG A 62 -28.08 -7.70 -6.42
N PHE A 63 -28.83 -6.69 -5.99
CA PHE A 63 -28.75 -6.20 -4.61
C PHE A 63 -29.27 -7.24 -3.63
N THR A 64 -30.32 -7.97 -3.99
CA THR A 64 -30.82 -9.11 -3.19
C THR A 64 -29.78 -10.22 -3.10
N ASP A 65 -29.13 -10.59 -4.21
CA ASP A 65 -28.02 -11.57 -4.24
C ASP A 65 -26.84 -11.13 -3.36
N PHE A 66 -26.50 -9.83 -3.36
CA PHE A 66 -25.49 -9.26 -2.45
C PHE A 66 -25.90 -9.42 -0.98
N LEU A 67 -27.12 -9.06 -0.61
CA LEU A 67 -27.60 -9.15 0.78
C LEU A 67 -27.62 -10.59 1.31
N HIS A 68 -27.85 -11.58 0.46
CA HIS A 68 -27.77 -12.99 0.84
C HIS A 68 -26.33 -13.48 1.05
N ASN A 69 -25.32 -12.75 0.58
CA ASN A 69 -23.91 -13.10 0.79
C ASN A 69 -23.37 -12.45 2.07
N LYS A 70 -23.45 -13.18 3.19
CA LYS A 70 -23.01 -12.68 4.52
C LYS A 70 -21.59 -12.10 4.51
N VAL A 71 -20.65 -12.73 3.78
CA VAL A 71 -19.27 -12.25 3.71
C VAL A 71 -19.19 -10.89 3.03
N ALA A 72 -19.89 -10.72 1.90
CA ALA A 72 -19.93 -9.46 1.19
C ALA A 72 -20.57 -8.33 2.02
N VAL A 73 -21.65 -8.65 2.74
CA VAL A 73 -22.32 -7.69 3.64
C VAL A 73 -21.39 -7.26 4.77
N VAL A 74 -20.67 -8.20 5.41
CA VAL A 74 -19.71 -7.89 6.46
C VAL A 74 -18.56 -7.02 5.90
N MET A 75 -18.05 -7.30 4.72
CA MET A 75 -17.02 -6.45 4.09
C MET A 75 -17.55 -5.04 3.79
N ALA A 76 -18.77 -4.93 3.27
CA ALA A 76 -19.39 -3.63 2.96
C ALA A 76 -19.78 -2.85 4.23
N SER A 77 -20.03 -3.50 5.37
CA SER A 77 -20.37 -2.84 6.63
C SER A 77 -19.28 -1.88 7.11
N VAL A 78 -18.03 -2.12 6.75
CA VAL A 78 -16.92 -1.16 7.01
C VAL A 78 -17.20 0.20 6.37
N TYR A 79 -17.73 0.21 5.14
CA TYR A 79 -18.12 1.46 4.48
C TYR A 79 -19.36 2.10 5.15
N VAL A 80 -20.33 1.29 5.58
CA VAL A 80 -21.52 1.77 6.30
C VAL A 80 -21.13 2.44 7.62
N MET A 81 -20.12 1.92 8.35
CA MET A 81 -19.59 2.57 9.55
C MET A 81 -19.03 3.98 9.27
N HIS A 82 -18.41 4.19 8.11
CA HIS A 82 -17.97 5.54 7.72
C HIS A 82 -19.13 6.45 7.35
N LEU A 83 -20.22 5.92 6.78
CA LEU A 83 -21.46 6.69 6.56
C LEU A 83 -22.11 7.11 7.90
N ILE A 84 -22.12 6.23 8.89
CA ILE A 84 -22.60 6.56 10.24
C ILE A 84 -21.75 7.66 10.86
N GLY A 85 -20.43 7.68 10.57
CA GLY A 85 -19.52 8.73 11.01
C GLY A 85 -19.90 10.14 10.56
N LEU A 86 -20.66 10.29 9.47
CA LEU A 86 -21.17 11.61 9.04
C LEU A 86 -22.13 12.27 10.04
N ILE A 87 -22.75 11.49 10.91
CA ILE A 87 -23.76 12.00 11.86
C ILE A 87 -23.11 12.88 12.92
N TYR A 88 -21.84 12.63 13.26
CA TYR A 88 -21.11 13.32 14.34
C TYR A 88 -19.84 14.04 13.87
N THR A 89 -19.64 14.19 12.56
CA THR A 89 -18.51 14.97 12.02
C THR A 89 -18.81 16.45 11.99
N TYR A 90 -17.77 17.28 12.20
CA TYR A 90 -17.85 18.74 12.06
C TYR A 90 -17.24 19.22 10.74
N ASP A 91 -16.40 18.39 10.08
CA ASP A 91 -15.74 18.68 8.80
C ASP A 91 -16.34 17.81 7.68
N TYR A 92 -17.45 18.27 7.13
CA TYR A 92 -18.12 17.58 6.03
C TYR A 92 -17.30 17.51 4.73
N PRO A 93 -16.55 18.55 4.30
CA PRO A 93 -15.71 18.46 3.10
C PRO A 93 -14.69 17.33 3.16
N SER A 94 -13.95 17.21 4.27
CA SER A 94 -12.99 16.13 4.48
C SER A 94 -13.68 14.76 4.58
N ALA A 95 -14.84 14.69 5.25
CA ALA A 95 -15.61 13.45 5.38
C ALA A 95 -16.13 12.93 4.03
N PHE A 96 -16.66 13.80 3.16
CA PHE A 96 -17.08 13.42 1.81
C PHE A 96 -15.89 13.00 0.93
N HIS A 97 -14.74 13.67 1.05
CA HIS A 97 -13.53 13.28 0.37
C HIS A 97 -13.09 11.86 0.78
N ASP A 98 -13.12 11.57 2.06
CA ASP A 98 -12.81 10.26 2.63
C ASP A 98 -13.78 9.16 2.16
N LEU A 99 -15.08 9.43 2.15
CA LEU A 99 -16.09 8.50 1.65
C LEU A 99 -15.86 8.18 0.16
N ARG A 100 -15.50 9.19 -0.65
CA ARG A 100 -15.17 8.98 -2.07
C ARG A 100 -13.97 8.03 -2.24
N ILE A 101 -12.92 8.20 -1.44
CA ILE A 101 -11.73 7.35 -1.49
C ILE A 101 -12.06 5.92 -1.04
N LYS A 102 -12.96 5.76 -0.06
CA LYS A 102 -13.34 4.47 0.54
C LYS A 102 -14.49 3.76 -0.22
N LEU A 103 -15.07 4.39 -1.24
CA LEU A 103 -16.15 3.81 -2.04
C LEU A 103 -15.88 2.39 -2.58
N PRO A 104 -14.64 2.01 -2.94
CA PRO A 104 -14.30 0.64 -3.32
C PRO A 104 -14.66 -0.42 -2.28
N LEU A 105 -14.67 -0.08 -0.97
CA LEU A 105 -15.06 -1.00 0.11
C LEU A 105 -16.52 -1.45 0.01
N LEU A 106 -17.37 -0.64 -0.62
CA LEU A 106 -18.76 -0.99 -0.92
C LEU A 106 -18.89 -1.65 -2.30
N LEU A 107 -18.28 -1.03 -3.33
CA LEU A 107 -18.50 -1.45 -4.72
C LEU A 107 -17.90 -2.82 -5.03
N ILE A 108 -16.71 -3.14 -4.49
CA ILE A 108 -16.05 -4.41 -4.78
C ILE A 108 -16.87 -5.59 -4.22
N PRO A 109 -17.27 -5.62 -2.93
CA PRO A 109 -18.11 -6.69 -2.42
C PRO A 109 -19.48 -6.78 -3.13
N LEU A 110 -20.10 -5.64 -3.45
CA LEU A 110 -21.36 -5.57 -4.16
C LEU A 110 -21.27 -6.25 -5.54
N VAL A 111 -20.28 -5.88 -6.35
CA VAL A 111 -20.09 -6.42 -7.71
C VAL A 111 -19.68 -7.89 -7.64
N LEU A 112 -18.65 -8.25 -6.86
CA LEU A 112 -18.11 -9.61 -6.86
C LEU A 112 -19.09 -10.64 -6.31
N SER A 113 -19.93 -10.27 -5.33
CA SER A 113 -20.88 -11.22 -4.73
C SER A 113 -22.11 -11.51 -5.60
N SER A 114 -22.54 -10.51 -6.38
CA SER A 114 -23.76 -10.58 -7.18
C SER A 114 -23.54 -10.92 -8.65
N MET A 115 -22.30 -10.86 -9.13
CA MET A 115 -21.95 -11.32 -10.48
C MET A 115 -21.72 -12.83 -10.51
N LYS A 116 -21.73 -13.41 -11.72
CA LYS A 116 -21.44 -14.83 -11.93
C LYS A 116 -20.03 -15.16 -11.42
N PRO A 117 -19.86 -16.22 -10.62
CA PRO A 117 -18.54 -16.61 -10.15
C PRO A 117 -17.63 -17.02 -11.31
N LEU A 118 -16.36 -16.63 -11.21
CA LEU A 118 -15.33 -17.03 -12.16
C LEU A 118 -15.06 -18.54 -12.04
N ASN A 119 -14.77 -19.18 -13.16
CA ASN A 119 -14.20 -20.51 -13.11
C ASN A 119 -12.75 -20.48 -12.63
N SER A 120 -12.20 -21.64 -12.23
CA SER A 120 -10.84 -21.70 -11.67
C SER A 120 -9.77 -21.13 -12.62
N LYS A 121 -9.90 -21.36 -13.94
CA LYS A 121 -8.94 -20.84 -14.92
C LYS A 121 -9.01 -19.32 -15.06
N GLN A 122 -10.22 -18.77 -15.07
CA GLN A 122 -10.43 -17.31 -15.14
C GLN A 122 -9.91 -16.62 -13.87
N PHE A 123 -10.16 -17.22 -12.72
CA PHE A 123 -9.66 -16.72 -11.44
C PHE A 123 -8.12 -16.71 -11.41
N ASP A 124 -7.50 -17.82 -11.80
CA ASP A 124 -6.03 -17.91 -11.90
C ASP A 124 -5.48 -16.86 -12.88
N THR A 125 -6.16 -16.63 -14.02
CA THR A 125 -5.76 -15.59 -14.97
C THR A 125 -5.74 -14.20 -14.32
N VAL A 126 -6.79 -13.82 -13.58
CA VAL A 126 -6.84 -12.53 -12.87
C VAL A 126 -5.67 -12.41 -11.88
N LEU A 127 -5.38 -13.48 -11.13
CA LEU A 127 -4.29 -13.50 -10.16
C LEU A 127 -2.91 -13.38 -10.84
N TRP A 128 -2.72 -14.01 -12.00
CA TRP A 128 -1.47 -13.89 -12.77
C TRP A 128 -1.27 -12.46 -13.29
N PHE A 129 -2.32 -11.79 -13.77
CA PHE A 129 -2.24 -10.39 -14.18
C PHE A 129 -1.90 -9.47 -13.01
N PHE A 130 -2.44 -9.75 -11.82
CA PHE A 130 -2.06 -9.02 -10.60
C PHE A 130 -0.56 -9.19 -10.30
N ILE A 131 -0.06 -10.44 -10.25
CA ILE A 131 1.36 -10.72 -9.99
C ILE A 131 2.25 -10.04 -11.03
N ALA A 132 1.88 -10.13 -12.31
CA ALA A 132 2.64 -9.50 -13.40
C ALA A 132 2.70 -7.97 -13.26
N SER A 133 1.61 -7.33 -12.86
CA SER A 133 1.57 -5.88 -12.63
C SER A 133 2.43 -5.45 -11.44
N VAL A 134 2.40 -6.20 -10.33
CA VAL A 134 3.27 -5.95 -9.16
C VAL A 134 4.74 -6.15 -9.55
N PHE A 135 5.05 -7.21 -10.29
CA PHE A 135 6.41 -7.47 -10.78
C PHE A 135 6.91 -6.35 -11.69
N PHE A 136 6.08 -5.88 -12.63
CA PHE A 136 6.43 -4.75 -13.49
C PHE A 136 6.79 -3.49 -12.70
N VAL A 137 5.97 -3.12 -11.71
CA VAL A 137 6.24 -1.95 -10.86
C VAL A 137 7.54 -2.11 -10.06
N THR A 138 7.80 -3.32 -9.54
CA THR A 138 9.03 -3.58 -8.78
C THR A 138 10.28 -3.58 -9.66
N ILE A 139 10.19 -3.98 -10.93
CA ILE A 139 11.31 -3.83 -11.90
C ILE A 139 11.66 -2.36 -12.08
N LEU A 140 10.66 -1.49 -12.29
CA LEU A 140 10.91 -0.05 -12.45
C LEU A 140 11.55 0.56 -11.21
N GLY A 141 11.08 0.17 -10.01
CA GLY A 141 11.70 0.55 -8.74
C GLY A 141 13.15 0.09 -8.64
N THR A 142 13.44 -1.15 -9.08
CA THR A 142 14.81 -1.69 -9.11
C THR A 142 15.73 -0.93 -10.06
N ILE A 143 15.23 -0.54 -11.23
CA ILE A 143 16.00 0.27 -12.18
C ILE A 143 16.39 1.61 -11.55
N LYS A 144 15.46 2.28 -10.84
CA LYS A 144 15.71 3.50 -10.09
C LYS A 144 16.72 3.27 -8.96
N PHE A 145 16.59 2.17 -8.23
CA PHE A 145 17.54 1.76 -7.18
C PHE A 145 18.96 1.58 -7.71
N LEU A 146 19.14 0.89 -8.83
CA LEU A 146 20.45 0.65 -9.44
C LEU A 146 21.12 1.94 -9.97
N ARG A 147 20.31 2.90 -10.42
CA ARG A 147 20.79 4.23 -10.85
C ARG A 147 21.19 5.13 -9.69
N ARG A 148 20.88 4.73 -8.45
CA ARG A 148 21.05 5.55 -7.23
C ARG A 148 20.37 6.93 -7.31
N ASP A 149 19.25 6.99 -8.04
CA ASP A 149 18.49 8.21 -8.29
C ASP A 149 17.34 8.35 -7.26
N PHE A 150 17.70 8.31 -5.98
CA PHE A 150 16.76 8.47 -4.88
C PHE A 150 17.48 8.95 -3.62
N VAL A 151 16.80 9.73 -2.81
CA VAL A 151 17.23 10.17 -1.48
C VAL A 151 16.68 9.24 -0.40
N ASP A 152 15.44 8.77 -0.59
CA ASP A 152 14.73 7.90 0.34
C ASP A 152 14.25 6.64 -0.42
N VAL A 153 14.43 5.47 0.18
CA VAL A 153 13.96 4.18 -0.37
C VAL A 153 12.46 4.17 -0.68
N ARG A 154 11.68 5.03 -0.02
CA ARG A 154 10.24 5.22 -0.27
C ARG A 154 9.94 5.74 -1.68
N GLU A 155 10.88 6.46 -2.31
CA GLU A 155 10.77 7.00 -3.67
C GLU A 155 10.92 5.95 -4.77
N LEU A 156 11.34 4.74 -4.42
CA LEU A 156 11.41 3.60 -5.35
C LEU A 156 10.01 3.13 -5.77
N SER A 157 8.97 3.49 -5.01
CA SER A 157 7.57 3.23 -5.37
C SER A 157 7.00 4.36 -6.21
N LEU A 158 7.10 4.23 -7.55
CA LEU A 158 6.83 5.30 -8.50
C LEU A 158 5.35 5.70 -8.63
N PHE A 159 4.42 4.75 -8.44
CA PHE A 159 3.00 4.93 -8.78
C PHE A 159 2.09 5.02 -7.57
N ILE A 160 2.42 4.30 -6.51
CA ILE A 160 1.63 4.24 -5.28
C ILE A 160 2.54 4.38 -4.06
N ASN A 161 1.95 4.59 -2.89
CA ASN A 161 2.72 4.62 -1.64
C ASN A 161 3.44 3.28 -1.43
N TYR A 162 4.72 3.33 -0.98
CA TYR A 162 5.59 2.17 -0.77
C TYR A 162 4.98 1.10 0.16
N ILE A 163 4.22 1.50 1.19
CA ILE A 163 3.51 0.57 2.09
C ILE A 163 2.46 -0.24 1.31
N ARG A 164 1.70 0.42 0.42
CA ARG A 164 0.68 -0.26 -0.41
C ARG A 164 1.33 -1.22 -1.40
N LEU A 165 2.45 -0.82 -2.02
CA LEU A 165 3.19 -1.69 -2.93
C LEU A 165 3.74 -2.91 -2.19
N SER A 166 4.30 -2.70 -0.99
CA SER A 166 4.81 -3.79 -0.15
C SER A 166 3.70 -4.78 0.22
N LEU A 167 2.48 -4.31 0.55
CA LEU A 167 1.32 -5.17 0.79
C LEU A 167 0.91 -5.95 -0.47
N CYS A 168 0.98 -5.34 -1.66
CA CYS A 168 0.73 -6.04 -2.91
C CYS A 168 1.77 -7.14 -3.16
N MET A 169 3.05 -6.91 -2.83
CA MET A 169 4.10 -7.93 -2.90
C MET A 169 3.84 -9.09 -1.92
N VAL A 170 3.47 -8.80 -0.68
CA VAL A 170 3.07 -9.82 0.31
C VAL A 170 1.93 -10.68 -0.23
N PHE A 171 0.87 -10.04 -0.74
CA PHE A 171 -0.27 -10.76 -1.31
C PHE A 171 0.15 -11.62 -2.51
N SER A 172 1.03 -11.12 -3.38
CA SER A 172 1.61 -11.89 -4.50
C SER A 172 2.38 -13.13 -4.03
N ILE A 173 3.18 -13.02 -2.96
CA ILE A 173 3.90 -14.16 -2.37
C ILE A 173 2.92 -15.26 -1.94
N PHE A 174 1.83 -14.90 -1.27
CA PHE A 174 0.84 -15.89 -0.82
C PHE A 174 0.04 -16.50 -1.98
N ILE A 175 -0.29 -15.73 -3.03
CA ILE A 175 -0.90 -16.27 -4.26
C ILE A 175 0.04 -17.27 -4.93
N LEU A 176 1.33 -16.93 -5.06
CA LEU A 176 2.34 -17.82 -5.65
C LEU A 176 2.51 -19.11 -4.82
N GLY A 177 2.50 -18.99 -3.49
CA GLY A 177 2.48 -20.13 -2.57
C GLY A 177 1.24 -21.02 -2.76
N TYR A 178 0.06 -20.41 -2.90
CA TYR A 178 -1.17 -21.14 -3.24
C TYR A 178 -1.04 -21.89 -4.57
N PHE A 179 -0.46 -21.28 -5.61
CA PHE A 179 -0.24 -21.92 -6.90
C PHE A 179 0.71 -23.13 -6.79
N LEU A 180 1.79 -23.04 -6.00
CA LEU A 180 2.71 -24.15 -5.78
C LEU A 180 2.02 -25.35 -5.12
N VAL A 181 1.12 -25.09 -4.16
CA VAL A 181 0.48 -26.15 -3.37
C VAL A 181 -0.74 -26.75 -4.08
N LYS A 182 -1.54 -25.92 -4.76
CA LYS A 182 -2.86 -26.33 -5.29
C LYS A 182 -2.89 -26.61 -6.78
N ARG A 183 -1.89 -26.14 -7.53
CA ARG A 183 -1.85 -26.31 -8.99
C ARG A 183 -0.73 -27.22 -9.42
N ASN A 184 -1.04 -28.18 -10.28
CA ASN A 184 -0.04 -29.09 -10.85
C ASN A 184 0.65 -28.42 -12.06
N TYR A 185 1.56 -27.50 -11.78
CA TYR A 185 2.38 -26.87 -12.80
C TYR A 185 3.62 -27.71 -13.14
N GLY A 186 4.10 -27.60 -14.37
CA GLY A 186 5.39 -28.18 -14.79
C GLY A 186 6.58 -27.51 -14.09
N VAL A 187 7.75 -28.13 -14.18
CA VAL A 187 8.99 -27.70 -13.50
C VAL A 187 9.33 -26.24 -13.85
N ALA A 188 9.27 -25.87 -15.14
CA ALA A 188 9.56 -24.50 -15.59
C ALA A 188 8.69 -23.44 -14.90
N THR A 189 7.37 -23.68 -14.82
CA THR A 189 6.45 -22.75 -14.15
C THR A 189 6.73 -22.68 -12.64
N LYS A 190 7.05 -23.80 -11.99
CA LYS A 190 7.43 -23.82 -10.57
C LYS A 190 8.72 -23.04 -10.32
N SER A 191 9.70 -23.12 -11.23
CA SER A 191 10.93 -22.33 -11.12
C SER A 191 10.66 -20.83 -11.25
N ILE A 192 9.78 -20.42 -12.17
CA ILE A 192 9.36 -19.01 -12.29
C ILE A 192 8.67 -18.53 -11.00
N ILE A 193 7.77 -19.35 -10.44
CA ILE A 193 7.08 -19.02 -9.19
C ILE A 193 8.07 -18.84 -8.05
N LEU A 194 9.04 -19.72 -7.89
CA LEU A 194 10.08 -19.61 -6.85
C LEU A 194 10.93 -18.36 -7.05
N PHE A 195 11.35 -18.08 -8.29
CA PHE A 195 12.06 -16.84 -8.61
C PHE A 195 11.25 -15.60 -8.20
N LEU A 196 9.96 -15.52 -8.53
CA LEU A 196 9.10 -14.39 -8.18
C LEU A 196 8.92 -14.23 -6.66
N ILE A 197 8.82 -15.34 -5.91
CA ILE A 197 8.74 -15.30 -4.44
C ILE A 197 10.03 -14.70 -3.87
N ILE A 198 11.18 -15.17 -4.32
CA ILE A 198 12.50 -14.66 -3.87
C ILE A 198 12.65 -13.18 -4.24
N TRP A 199 12.25 -12.81 -5.47
CA TRP A 199 12.26 -11.43 -5.96
C TRP A 199 11.43 -10.50 -5.07
N PHE A 200 10.17 -10.84 -4.80
CA PHE A 200 9.32 -9.99 -3.97
C PHE A 200 9.81 -9.91 -2.52
N PHE A 201 10.35 -11.00 -1.98
CA PHE A 201 10.93 -10.98 -0.66
C PHE A 201 12.16 -10.04 -0.59
N TRP A 202 13.03 -10.11 -1.58
CA TRP A 202 14.17 -9.20 -1.72
C TRP A 202 13.74 -7.74 -1.84
N GLN A 203 12.71 -7.45 -2.62
CA GLN A 203 12.16 -6.10 -2.74
C GLN A 203 11.60 -5.56 -1.42
N ILE A 204 10.89 -6.38 -0.64
CA ILE A 204 10.36 -5.99 0.67
C ILE A 204 11.49 -5.60 1.62
N THR A 205 12.65 -6.28 1.56
CA THR A 205 13.82 -5.92 2.38
C THR A 205 14.46 -4.60 1.94
N ILE A 206 14.52 -4.30 0.63
CA ILE A 206 15.00 -3.02 0.11
C ILE A 206 14.09 -1.87 0.55
N PHE A 207 12.77 -2.06 0.53
CA PHE A 207 11.81 -1.05 0.99
C PHE A 207 11.78 -0.85 2.51
N GLU A 208 12.52 -1.66 3.27
CA GLU A 208 12.54 -1.63 4.75
C GLU A 208 11.15 -1.65 5.36
N SER A 209 10.20 -2.32 4.70
CA SER A 209 8.80 -2.31 5.10
C SER A 209 8.54 -3.23 6.28
N ILE A 210 8.67 -2.71 7.50
CA ILE A 210 8.40 -3.42 8.75
C ILE A 210 6.99 -4.03 8.75
N THR A 211 5.99 -3.25 8.30
CA THR A 211 4.59 -3.71 8.22
C THR A 211 4.44 -4.99 7.39
N SER A 212 5.10 -5.05 6.23
CA SER A 212 5.02 -6.21 5.33
C SER A 212 5.68 -7.43 5.94
N ILE A 213 6.82 -7.26 6.59
CA ILE A 213 7.53 -8.34 7.26
C ILE A 213 6.69 -8.90 8.42
N LEU A 214 6.07 -8.02 9.22
CA LEU A 214 5.18 -8.45 10.30
C LEU A 214 3.97 -9.24 9.77
N ILE A 215 3.37 -8.80 8.65
CA ILE A 215 2.23 -9.50 8.04
C ILE A 215 2.65 -10.86 7.49
N ILE A 216 3.78 -10.95 6.76
CA ILE A 216 4.31 -12.23 6.28
C ILE A 216 4.53 -13.18 7.46
N ALA A 217 5.17 -12.70 8.51
CA ALA A 217 5.47 -13.50 9.69
C ALA A 217 4.20 -13.98 10.40
N ALA A 218 3.21 -13.10 10.60
CA ALA A 218 1.94 -13.45 11.21
C ALA A 218 1.19 -14.51 10.39
N LEU A 219 1.11 -14.33 9.06
CA LEU A 219 0.46 -15.29 8.18
C LEU A 219 1.22 -16.62 8.10
N CYS A 220 2.54 -16.59 8.01
CA CYS A 220 3.37 -17.80 8.07
C CYS A 220 3.20 -18.52 9.40
N PHE A 221 3.18 -17.80 10.52
CA PHE A 221 2.94 -18.37 11.84
C PHE A 221 1.58 -19.07 11.90
N VAL A 222 0.50 -18.43 11.45
CA VAL A 222 -0.84 -19.04 11.41
C VAL A 222 -0.86 -20.31 10.54
N LEU A 223 -0.26 -20.24 9.35
CA LEU A 223 -0.18 -21.39 8.45
C LEU A 223 0.64 -22.53 9.06
N MET A 224 1.80 -22.23 9.64
CA MET A 224 2.65 -23.24 10.29
C MET A 224 1.93 -23.88 11.48
N MET A 225 1.28 -23.10 12.34
CA MET A 225 0.46 -23.62 13.44
C MET A 225 -0.65 -24.54 12.93
N TYR A 226 -1.39 -24.13 11.88
CA TYR A 226 -2.39 -24.99 11.26
C TYR A 226 -1.80 -26.33 10.81
N TYR A 227 -0.63 -26.33 10.16
CA TYR A 227 0.03 -27.56 9.71
C TYR A 227 0.61 -28.39 10.87
N VAL A 228 1.10 -27.79 11.94
CA VAL A 228 1.55 -28.49 13.17
C VAL A 228 0.39 -29.30 13.77
N PHE A 229 -0.80 -28.70 13.88
CA PHE A 229 -1.97 -29.40 14.42
C PHE A 229 -2.50 -30.47 13.47
N LYS A 230 -2.43 -30.27 12.17
CA LYS A 230 -2.95 -31.20 11.17
C LYS A 230 -1.98 -32.36 10.87
N SER A 231 -0.67 -32.18 11.01
CA SER A 231 0.33 -33.21 10.67
C SER A 231 0.33 -34.34 11.70
N THR A 232 0.39 -35.58 11.23
CA THR A 232 0.59 -36.79 12.06
C THR A 232 2.07 -37.18 12.20
N LYS A 233 2.95 -36.65 11.32
CA LYS A 233 4.37 -37.00 11.27
C LYS A 233 5.20 -36.14 12.21
N THR A 234 5.86 -36.75 13.20
CA THR A 234 6.67 -36.05 14.21
C THR A 234 7.80 -35.22 13.59
N ASN A 235 8.51 -35.74 12.58
CA ASN A 235 9.59 -35.03 11.92
C ASN A 235 9.10 -33.73 11.24
N VAL A 236 7.91 -33.77 10.65
CA VAL A 236 7.31 -32.57 10.03
C VAL A 236 6.96 -31.53 11.10
N LYS A 237 6.43 -31.98 12.26
CA LYS A 237 6.16 -31.05 13.38
C LYS A 237 7.42 -30.38 13.89
N ILE A 238 8.49 -31.12 14.08
CA ILE A 238 9.79 -30.59 14.54
C ILE A 238 10.31 -29.54 13.53
N CYS A 239 10.34 -29.88 12.23
CA CYS A 239 10.75 -28.91 11.20
C CYS A 239 9.90 -27.62 11.21
N LEU A 240 8.57 -27.74 11.37
CA LEU A 240 7.69 -26.59 11.44
C LEU A 240 7.93 -25.75 12.69
N VAL A 241 8.15 -26.37 13.85
CA VAL A 241 8.46 -25.65 15.09
C VAL A 241 9.79 -24.90 14.96
N VAL A 242 10.83 -25.53 14.41
CA VAL A 242 12.11 -24.86 14.13
C VAL A 242 11.93 -23.69 13.19
N ALA A 243 11.16 -23.86 12.10
CA ALA A 243 10.85 -22.78 11.18
C ALA A 243 10.10 -21.62 11.87
N ILE A 244 9.16 -21.91 12.78
CA ILE A 244 8.47 -20.87 13.59
C ILE A 244 9.48 -20.09 14.42
N VAL A 245 10.41 -20.76 15.10
CA VAL A 245 11.44 -20.11 15.92
C VAL A 245 12.31 -19.19 15.07
N VAL A 246 12.73 -19.62 13.88
CA VAL A 246 13.54 -18.82 12.95
C VAL A 246 12.76 -17.58 12.48
N VAL A 247 11.47 -17.76 12.11
CA VAL A 247 10.62 -16.64 11.69
C VAL A 247 10.43 -15.63 12.83
N VAL A 248 10.16 -16.09 14.04
CA VAL A 248 10.00 -15.21 15.22
C VAL A 248 11.30 -14.46 15.52
N ALA A 249 12.45 -15.16 15.48
CA ALA A 249 13.76 -14.51 15.66
C ALA A 249 14.02 -13.43 14.63
N TYR A 250 13.71 -13.67 13.35
CA TYR A 250 13.85 -12.71 12.27
C TYR A 250 12.91 -11.48 12.46
N VAL A 251 11.66 -11.72 12.88
CA VAL A 251 10.67 -10.67 13.15
C VAL A 251 11.08 -9.77 14.31
N ILE A 252 11.81 -10.29 15.29
CA ILE A 252 12.35 -9.46 16.39
C ILE A 252 13.61 -8.73 15.94
N TYR A 253 14.51 -9.43 15.25
CA TYR A 253 15.80 -8.88 14.84
C TYR A 253 15.66 -7.76 13.79
N PHE A 254 14.83 -7.95 12.76
CA PHE A 254 14.75 -7.00 11.65
C PHE A 254 14.21 -5.62 12.08
N PRO A 255 13.05 -5.50 12.78
CA PRO A 255 12.58 -4.21 13.28
C PRO A 255 13.55 -3.58 14.27
N TYR A 256 14.18 -4.39 15.14
CA TYR A 256 15.21 -3.90 16.06
C TYR A 256 16.36 -3.25 15.30
N LYS A 257 16.87 -3.90 14.24
CA LYS A 257 17.93 -3.33 13.39
C LYS A 257 17.49 -2.04 12.73
N VAL A 258 16.32 -2.02 12.07
CA VAL A 258 15.79 -0.83 11.37
C VAL A 258 15.58 0.33 12.34
N VAL A 259 14.97 0.08 13.50
CA VAL A 259 14.77 1.12 14.51
C VAL A 259 16.10 1.61 15.08
N LYS A 260 17.04 0.72 15.32
CA LYS A 260 18.37 1.08 15.79
C LYS A 260 19.10 1.97 14.77
N ASP A 261 19.08 1.60 13.50
CA ASP A 261 19.74 2.36 12.43
C ASP A 261 19.06 3.73 12.26
N TYR A 262 17.73 3.78 12.35
CA TYR A 262 16.94 5.03 12.28
C TYR A 262 17.20 5.99 13.45
N LEU A 263 17.37 5.46 14.68
CA LEU A 263 17.55 6.27 15.90
C LEU A 263 19.02 6.57 16.22
N ASN A 264 19.98 5.91 15.57
CA ASN A 264 21.41 6.17 15.79
C ASN A 264 21.92 7.21 14.79
N PRO A 265 22.04 8.47 15.21
CA PRO A 265 22.53 9.50 14.32
C PRO A 265 24.01 9.30 14.00
N VAL A 266 24.38 9.63 12.79
CA VAL A 266 25.79 9.75 12.40
C VAL A 266 26.42 10.83 13.30
N LYS A 267 27.53 10.50 13.98
CA LYS A 267 28.25 11.48 14.79
C LYS A 267 28.73 12.61 13.90
N VAL A 268 28.24 13.81 14.17
CA VAL A 268 28.59 15.02 13.42
C VAL A 268 29.48 15.87 14.30
N ASP A 269 30.64 16.25 13.77
CA ASP A 269 31.50 17.23 14.43
C ASP A 269 30.95 18.62 14.16
N VAL A 270 30.30 19.20 15.17
CA VAL A 270 29.65 20.51 15.09
C VAL A 270 30.64 21.64 14.75
N THR A 271 31.91 21.44 15.05
CA THR A 271 32.98 22.46 14.80
C THR A 271 33.33 22.61 13.30
N GLN A 272 32.99 21.60 12.49
CA GLN A 272 33.28 21.60 11.04
C GLN A 272 32.06 22.03 10.21
N LEU A 273 30.92 22.36 10.86
CA LEU A 273 29.71 22.75 10.16
C LEU A 273 29.70 24.21 9.74
N ASP A 274 29.03 24.51 8.63
CA ASP A 274 28.84 25.91 8.19
C ASP A 274 28.03 26.67 9.27
N THR A 275 28.55 27.75 9.77
CA THR A 275 27.95 28.52 10.86
C THR A 275 26.85 29.50 10.39
N HIS A 276 26.85 29.84 9.10
CA HIS A 276 25.93 30.83 8.52
C HIS A 276 25.30 30.31 7.22
N THR A 277 24.09 30.78 6.96
CA THR A 277 23.38 30.56 5.69
C THR A 277 24.04 31.37 4.56
N LYS A 278 23.66 31.09 3.33
CA LYS A 278 24.06 31.92 2.15
C LYS A 278 23.57 33.37 2.25
N LEU A 279 22.52 33.64 3.02
CA LEU A 279 22.01 35.00 3.27
C LEU A 279 22.66 35.67 4.49
N GLY A 280 23.63 35.01 5.14
CA GLY A 280 24.40 35.54 6.27
C GLY A 280 23.77 35.39 7.63
N ASN A 281 22.62 34.69 7.76
CA ASN A 281 22.02 34.42 9.07
C ASN A 281 22.70 33.23 9.75
N PRO A 282 22.84 33.23 11.10
CA PRO A 282 23.47 32.14 11.82
C PRO A 282 22.58 30.89 11.82
N TYR A 283 23.21 29.71 11.72
CA TYR A 283 22.56 28.44 11.98
C TYR A 283 22.53 28.14 13.48
N VAL A 284 21.43 27.56 13.92
CA VAL A 284 21.33 26.96 15.26
C VAL A 284 21.61 25.45 15.12
N PHE A 285 22.40 24.92 16.06
CA PHE A 285 22.74 23.51 16.15
C PHE A 285 22.20 22.95 17.46
N ASP A 286 21.07 22.24 17.39
CA ASP A 286 20.43 21.62 18.55
C ASP A 286 20.30 20.11 18.31
N THR A 287 21.13 19.34 18.99
CA THR A 287 21.14 17.87 18.90
C THR A 287 20.25 17.20 19.94
N ILE A 288 19.61 17.98 20.82
CA ILE A 288 18.87 17.47 22.00
C ILE A 288 17.36 17.64 21.83
N ARG A 289 16.91 18.87 21.52
CA ARG A 289 15.49 19.25 21.56
C ARG A 289 14.64 18.56 20.50
N PHE A 290 15.14 18.46 19.27
CA PHE A 290 14.35 17.99 18.12
C PHE A 290 14.49 16.48 17.86
N GLY A 291 15.42 15.81 18.56
CA GLY A 291 15.67 14.38 18.36
C GLY A 291 16.34 14.03 17.04
N VAL A 292 16.06 12.83 16.55
CA VAL A 292 16.67 12.23 15.36
C VAL A 292 15.57 11.84 14.37
N GLU A 293 15.82 12.07 13.09
CA GLU A 293 14.97 11.65 11.98
C GLU A 293 15.87 11.04 10.91
N ASP A 294 15.61 9.78 10.51
CA ASP A 294 16.37 9.05 9.51
C ASP A 294 17.89 9.12 9.72
N ALA A 295 18.33 8.71 10.93
CA ALA A 295 19.72 8.75 11.41
C ALA A 295 20.41 10.13 11.38
N ARG A 296 19.64 11.23 11.30
CA ARG A 296 20.13 12.60 11.29
C ARG A 296 19.55 13.41 12.43
N TYR A 297 20.35 14.30 13.01
CA TYR A 297 19.84 15.25 13.99
C TYR A 297 18.91 16.27 13.32
N VAL A 298 17.70 16.37 13.82
CA VAL A 298 16.67 17.25 13.26
C VAL A 298 17.02 18.73 13.46
N GLY A 299 17.68 19.09 14.58
CA GLY A 299 18.03 20.47 14.91
C GLY A 299 19.36 20.97 14.32
N LEU A 300 19.99 20.26 13.36
CA LEU A 300 21.17 20.77 12.68
C LEU A 300 20.80 21.69 11.51
N TYR A 301 21.66 22.70 11.26
CA TYR A 301 21.47 23.68 10.17
C TYR A 301 20.09 24.37 10.19
N LEU A 302 19.65 24.80 11.37
CA LEU A 302 18.36 25.45 11.54
C LEU A 302 18.48 26.97 11.50
N SER A 303 18.02 27.60 10.43
CA SER A 303 17.81 29.05 10.35
C SER A 303 16.30 29.33 10.32
N LYS A 304 15.70 29.39 11.51
CA LYS A 304 14.28 29.47 11.73
C LYS A 304 13.60 30.59 10.93
N LYS A 305 14.15 31.81 10.99
CA LYS A 305 13.58 32.98 10.32
C LYS A 305 13.55 32.78 8.79
N GLU A 306 14.66 32.39 8.20
CA GLU A 306 14.74 32.15 6.75
C GLU A 306 13.81 31.04 6.31
N MET A 307 13.80 29.93 7.04
CA MET A 307 12.95 28.77 6.72
C MET A 307 11.46 29.15 6.75
N LEU A 308 11.02 29.86 7.80
CA LEU A 308 9.63 30.28 7.93
C LEU A 308 9.24 31.34 6.90
N ASP A 309 10.10 32.33 6.64
CA ASP A 309 9.85 33.36 5.64
C ASP A 309 9.74 32.73 4.22
N ALA A 310 10.63 31.80 3.89
CA ALA A 310 10.60 31.09 2.61
C ALA A 310 9.34 30.21 2.48
N TRP A 311 8.99 29.44 3.53
CA TRP A 311 7.77 28.65 3.55
C TRP A 311 6.53 29.49 3.42
N ASN A 312 6.45 30.57 4.20
CA ASN A 312 5.30 31.46 4.19
C ASN A 312 5.12 32.25 2.89
N LYS A 313 6.16 32.44 2.08
CA LYS A 313 6.03 33.01 0.74
C LYS A 313 5.41 32.01 -0.24
N ARG A 314 5.75 30.72 -0.11
CA ARG A 314 5.40 29.66 -1.05
C ARG A 314 4.09 28.95 -0.70
N SER A 315 3.87 28.61 0.56
CA SER A 315 2.77 27.77 1.00
C SER A 315 1.49 28.58 1.28
N VAL A 316 0.33 27.98 0.95
CA VAL A 316 -0.99 28.50 1.36
C VAL A 316 -1.16 28.37 2.88
N LYS A 317 -0.66 27.27 3.47
CA LYS A 317 -0.69 27.04 4.93
C LYS A 317 0.49 27.79 5.57
N LYS A 318 0.19 28.91 6.21
CA LYS A 318 1.19 29.73 6.91
C LYS A 318 1.53 29.14 8.27
N ILE A 319 2.82 29.22 8.64
CA ILE A 319 3.34 28.85 9.99
C ILE A 319 3.77 30.14 10.64
N LYS A 320 3.14 30.51 11.77
CA LYS A 320 3.43 31.77 12.49
C LYS A 320 4.43 31.58 13.63
N HIS A 321 4.36 30.47 14.32
CA HIS A 321 5.14 30.20 15.53
C HIS A 321 5.70 28.76 15.54
N GLU A 322 6.72 28.54 16.37
CA GLU A 322 7.31 27.20 16.60
C GLU A 322 6.32 26.18 17.19
N TRP A 323 5.25 26.66 17.82
CA TRP A 323 4.22 25.85 18.45
C TRP A 323 3.09 25.46 17.48
N ASP A 324 3.16 25.93 16.22
CA ASP A 324 2.20 25.53 15.21
C ASP A 324 2.52 24.09 14.74
N ASP A 325 1.50 23.24 14.61
CA ASP A 325 1.62 21.83 14.19
C ASP A 325 2.42 21.62 12.88
N GLY A 326 2.48 22.65 12.05
CA GLY A 326 3.23 22.63 10.79
C GLY A 326 4.73 22.83 10.95
N TYR A 327 5.21 23.43 12.04
CA TYR A 327 6.62 23.75 12.23
C TYR A 327 7.48 22.49 12.36
N ASP A 328 7.16 21.63 13.33
CA ASP A 328 7.88 20.38 13.54
C ASP A 328 7.80 19.46 12.32
N ALA A 329 6.64 19.43 11.64
CA ALA A 329 6.47 18.69 10.40
C ALA A 329 7.41 19.19 9.30
N LEU A 330 7.54 20.52 9.11
CA LEU A 330 8.43 21.11 8.12
C LEU A 330 9.91 20.81 8.42
N VAL A 331 10.33 21.01 9.68
CA VAL A 331 11.71 20.76 10.10
C VAL A 331 12.11 19.30 9.90
N ARG A 332 11.24 18.36 10.32
CA ARG A 332 11.45 16.91 10.13
C ARG A 332 11.43 16.53 8.66
N TYR A 333 10.52 17.10 7.86
CA TYR A 333 10.45 16.83 6.44
C TYR A 333 11.71 17.28 5.69
N LEU A 334 12.23 18.47 5.99
CA LEU A 334 13.52 18.94 5.42
C LEU A 334 14.66 18.01 5.84
N THR A 335 14.68 17.54 7.10
CA THR A 335 15.69 16.59 7.57
C THR A 335 15.62 15.27 6.80
N SER A 336 14.41 14.72 6.60
CA SER A 336 14.22 13.46 5.86
C SER A 336 14.64 13.55 4.40
N LYS A 337 14.70 14.77 3.83
CA LYS A 337 15.17 15.04 2.47
C LYS A 337 16.63 15.46 2.39
N ASP A 338 17.36 15.39 3.51
CA ASP A 338 18.75 15.86 3.63
C ASP A 338 18.94 17.32 3.25
N LEU A 339 17.90 18.13 3.49
CA LEU A 339 17.91 19.56 3.19
C LEU A 339 18.21 20.39 4.44
N ARG A 340 18.90 21.51 4.26
CA ARG A 340 19.11 22.49 5.32
C ARG A 340 17.81 23.22 5.63
N LYS A 341 17.64 23.63 6.89
CA LYS A 341 16.42 24.30 7.37
C LYS A 341 16.58 25.83 7.22
N ASP A 342 16.71 26.27 5.97
CA ASP A 342 16.89 27.65 5.54
C ASP A 342 16.05 27.96 4.30
N ALA A 343 16.25 29.13 3.69
CA ALA A 343 15.51 29.52 2.50
C ALA A 343 15.85 28.63 1.29
N GLU A 344 17.10 28.18 1.17
CA GLU A 344 17.53 27.32 0.06
C GLU A 344 16.90 25.94 0.16
N GLY A 345 16.95 25.31 1.35
CA GLY A 345 16.34 24.00 1.56
C GLY A 345 14.82 24.02 1.32
N VAL A 346 14.12 25.08 1.74
CA VAL A 346 12.70 25.23 1.43
C VAL A 346 12.46 25.41 -0.06
N SER A 347 13.33 26.09 -0.79
CA SER A 347 13.18 26.30 -2.24
C SER A 347 13.30 25.00 -3.05
N GLN A 348 14.00 24.00 -2.50
CA GLN A 348 14.21 22.69 -3.15
C GLN A 348 13.05 21.71 -2.93
N LEU A 349 12.07 22.06 -2.08
CA LEU A 349 10.88 21.24 -1.91
C LEU A 349 10.05 21.27 -3.19
N SER A 350 9.62 20.08 -3.66
CA SER A 350 8.62 19.96 -4.73
C SER A 350 7.25 20.42 -4.23
N ASP A 351 6.46 20.97 -5.11
CA ASP A 351 5.07 21.39 -4.83
C ASP A 351 4.15 20.20 -4.48
#